data_b096285916e6cfe26213128557aea874
#
_entry.id   b096285916e6cfe26213128557aea874
#
_cell.length_a   1.000
_cell.length_b   1.000
_cell.length_c   1.000
_cell.angle_alpha   90.00
_cell.angle_beta   90.00
_cell.angle_gamma   90.00
#
_symmetry.space_group_name_H-M   'P 1'
#
loop_
_entity.id
_entity.type
_entity.pdbx_description
1 polymer ?
#
loop_
_entity_poly.entity_id
_entity_poly.type
_entity_poly.pdbx_seq_one_letter_code
_entity_poly.pdbx_strand_id
1 'polypeptide(L)'
;MNKKFLALAALALITTGAQAKVKLPHILGDNMIIQQDSEASLWGWDKPGTTVKVNTSWSSRVYSTKTGKDGKWAVKVLTPKASYTPLSITFDDGEKTTINNVLAGEVWVCAGQSNMEMPVKGFGNCPVEGYNKVVLEANQYKGVHYVKIPSVMSSKPLDDANCEWKAINPETVGDASATGYFFAQVVNKALNVPVGLVMANKGGSRVESWLDRDYLKKNTKEDLDSIKMTKNPKFKWDFLYPLLWGNGTFHPILNYSVKGILFYQGCSNVGDPAGQYTQRLADLVAQWRRDFKQGELPFYFVQIAPYHNGDINGDWGPR
;
A
#
# COMPACT_ATOMS: atom_id res chain seq x y z
N MET A 1 -74.03 3.55 35.42
CA MET A 1 -72.64 3.66 35.84
C MET A 1 -71.79 2.77 34.96
N ASN A 2 -71.23 3.34 33.90
CA ASN A 2 -70.39 2.59 32.96
C ASN A 2 -68.89 2.95 33.21
N LYS A 3 -68.16 1.99 33.70
CA LYS A 3 -66.68 2.09 33.82
C LYS A 3 -66.01 1.69 32.50
N LYS A 4 -65.45 2.65 31.77
CA LYS A 4 -64.62 2.41 30.61
C LYS A 4 -63.17 2.08 31.10
N PHE A 5 -62.75 0.86 30.86
CA PHE A 5 -61.34 0.46 31.02
C PHE A 5 -60.56 0.96 29.82
N LEU A 6 -59.67 1.86 30.04
CA LEU A 6 -58.61 2.26 29.05
C LEU A 6 -57.45 1.27 29.16
N ALA A 7 -57.29 0.40 28.18
CA ALA A 7 -56.10 -0.44 28.04
C ALA A 7 -55.01 0.37 27.31
N LEU A 8 -53.97 0.76 28.03
CA LEU A 8 -52.76 1.39 27.48
C LEU A 8 -51.87 0.28 26.94
N ALA A 9 -51.90 0.05 25.64
CA ALA A 9 -50.92 -0.83 24.97
C ALA A 9 -49.58 -0.08 24.83
N ALA A 10 -48.62 -0.39 25.66
CA ALA A 10 -47.23 0.07 25.49
C ALA A 10 -46.62 -0.68 24.30
N LEU A 11 -46.55 -0.01 23.14
CA LEU A 11 -45.82 -0.49 21.96
C LEU A 11 -44.33 -0.30 22.22
N ALA A 12 -43.66 -1.34 22.70
CA ALA A 12 -42.19 -1.36 22.75
C ALA A 12 -41.65 -1.38 21.31
N LEU A 13 -41.28 -0.21 20.80
CA LEU A 13 -40.51 -0.09 19.59
C LEU A 13 -39.14 -0.73 19.85
N ILE A 14 -38.99 -2.01 19.49
CA ILE A 14 -37.70 -2.64 19.32
C ILE A 14 -37.10 -2.01 18.07
N THR A 15 -36.35 -0.93 18.24
CA THR A 15 -35.44 -0.42 17.19
C THR A 15 -34.37 -1.46 17.02
N THR A 16 -34.54 -2.41 16.11
CA THR A 16 -33.45 -3.16 15.54
C THR A 16 -32.59 -2.15 14.80
N GLY A 17 -31.68 -1.51 15.54
CA GLY A 17 -30.67 -0.68 14.94
C GLY A 17 -29.90 -1.57 13.97
N ALA A 18 -29.99 -1.31 12.67
CA ALA A 18 -29.12 -1.92 11.70
C ALA A 18 -27.68 -1.70 12.19
N GLN A 19 -27.06 -2.76 12.71
CA GLN A 19 -25.69 -2.71 13.17
C GLN A 19 -24.86 -2.58 11.89
N ALA A 20 -24.15 -1.46 11.73
CA ALA A 20 -23.28 -1.30 10.58
C ALA A 20 -22.13 -2.26 10.76
N LYS A 21 -21.95 -3.16 9.80
CA LYS A 21 -20.87 -4.12 9.73
C LYS A 21 -19.51 -3.41 9.73
N VAL A 22 -18.53 -3.96 10.42
CA VAL A 22 -17.16 -3.46 10.42
C VAL A 22 -16.67 -3.22 8.98
N LYS A 23 -16.17 -2.01 8.70
CA LYS A 23 -15.59 -1.66 7.41
C LYS A 23 -14.07 -1.81 7.48
N LEU A 24 -13.50 -2.58 6.57
CA LEU A 24 -12.08 -2.77 6.42
C LEU A 24 -11.54 -1.91 5.27
N PRO A 25 -10.27 -1.44 5.32
CA PRO A 25 -9.62 -0.87 4.15
C PRO A 25 -9.40 -1.97 3.11
N HIS A 26 -9.47 -1.62 1.84
CA HIS A 26 -9.40 -2.60 0.75
C HIS A 26 -8.09 -3.42 0.72
N ILE A 27 -6.99 -2.86 1.25
CA ILE A 27 -5.72 -3.60 1.35
C ILE A 27 -5.79 -4.78 2.33
N LEU A 28 -6.73 -4.76 3.30
CA LEU A 28 -7.05 -5.89 4.15
C LEU A 28 -8.16 -6.72 3.50
N GLY A 29 -7.79 -7.64 2.63
CA GLY A 29 -8.71 -8.43 1.85
C GLY A 29 -8.23 -9.85 1.59
N ASP A 30 -9.07 -10.65 0.93
CA ASP A 30 -8.73 -12.01 0.55
C ASP A 30 -7.42 -12.06 -0.26
N ASN A 31 -6.69 -13.15 -0.13
CA ASN A 31 -5.38 -13.37 -0.76
C ASN A 31 -4.24 -12.46 -0.28
N MET A 32 -4.43 -11.65 0.77
CA MET A 32 -3.34 -10.81 1.27
C MET A 32 -2.18 -11.64 1.84
N ILE A 33 -0.97 -11.09 1.76
CA ILE A 33 0.18 -11.62 2.50
C ILE A 33 0.38 -10.77 3.75
N ILE A 34 0.32 -11.38 4.93
CA ILE A 34 0.60 -10.72 6.20
C ILE A 34 2.08 -10.92 6.55
N GLN A 35 2.76 -9.86 7.05
CA GLN A 35 4.17 -9.97 7.45
C GLN A 35 4.32 -11.04 8.52
N GLN A 36 5.20 -12.02 8.29
CA GLN A 36 5.48 -13.10 9.21
C GLN A 36 6.21 -12.65 10.49
N ASP A 37 6.08 -13.46 11.55
CA ASP A 37 6.87 -13.35 12.80
C ASP A 37 6.98 -11.90 13.31
N SER A 38 5.83 -11.22 13.35
CA SER A 38 5.71 -9.79 13.66
C SER A 38 4.43 -9.46 14.40
N GLU A 39 4.30 -8.20 14.83
CA GLU A 39 3.03 -7.61 15.23
C GLU A 39 2.39 -6.90 14.05
N ALA A 40 1.47 -7.59 13.34
CA ALA A 40 0.78 -6.97 12.22
C ALA A 40 -0.38 -6.09 12.68
N SER A 41 -0.49 -4.91 12.06
CA SER A 41 -1.61 -4.00 12.30
C SER A 41 -2.81 -4.39 11.45
N LEU A 42 -3.98 -4.47 12.11
CA LEU A 42 -5.29 -4.58 11.48
C LEU A 42 -6.12 -3.37 11.90
N TRP A 43 -6.82 -2.74 10.97
CA TRP A 43 -7.54 -1.50 11.21
C TRP A 43 -8.76 -1.36 10.32
N GLY A 44 -9.61 -0.42 10.66
CA GLY A 44 -10.81 -0.12 9.88
C GLY A 44 -11.68 0.91 10.55
N TRP A 45 -12.94 0.88 10.17
CA TRP A 45 -13.96 1.83 10.65
C TRP A 45 -15.18 1.09 11.16
N ASP A 46 -15.82 1.70 12.17
CA ASP A 46 -17.06 1.24 12.75
C ASP A 46 -17.75 2.40 13.51
N LYS A 47 -18.92 2.19 14.03
CA LYS A 47 -19.61 3.17 14.90
C LYS A 47 -18.73 3.47 16.13
N PRO A 48 -18.59 4.74 16.53
CA PRO A 48 -17.88 5.09 17.75
C PRO A 48 -18.37 4.29 18.95
N GLY A 49 -17.41 3.74 19.69
CA GLY A 49 -17.70 2.97 20.91
C GLY A 49 -17.99 1.48 20.68
N THR A 50 -18.13 1.01 19.45
CA THR A 50 -18.27 -0.43 19.13
C THR A 50 -16.98 -1.17 19.51
N THR A 51 -17.13 -2.36 20.07
CA THR A 51 -16.02 -3.28 20.33
C THR A 51 -15.85 -4.21 19.13
N VAL A 52 -14.69 -4.15 18.48
CA VAL A 52 -14.31 -5.07 17.42
C VAL A 52 -13.41 -6.16 18.00
N LYS A 53 -13.85 -7.43 17.88
CA LYS A 53 -13.06 -8.61 18.23
C LYS A 53 -12.42 -9.15 16.95
N VAL A 54 -11.16 -9.59 17.07
CA VAL A 54 -10.42 -10.19 15.96
C VAL A 54 -9.94 -11.57 16.36
N ASN A 55 -10.35 -12.56 15.58
CA ASN A 55 -9.96 -13.96 15.71
C ASN A 55 -9.11 -14.34 14.50
N THR A 56 -8.05 -15.09 14.74
CA THR A 56 -7.14 -15.55 13.70
C THR A 56 -7.12 -17.08 13.68
N SER A 57 -7.03 -17.69 12.50
CA SER A 57 -7.04 -19.17 12.37
C SER A 57 -5.79 -19.84 12.94
N TRP A 58 -4.74 -19.08 13.20
CA TRP A 58 -3.43 -19.60 13.70
C TRP A 58 -3.24 -19.48 15.21
N SER A 59 -4.21 -18.89 15.92
CA SER A 59 -4.09 -18.70 17.37
C SER A 59 -5.46 -18.73 18.03
N SER A 60 -5.54 -19.29 19.22
CA SER A 60 -6.74 -19.23 20.08
C SER A 60 -6.92 -17.88 20.77
N ARG A 61 -5.92 -16.97 20.67
CA ARG A 61 -5.99 -15.63 21.27
C ARG A 61 -7.02 -14.80 20.55
N VAL A 62 -7.96 -14.24 21.31
CA VAL A 62 -8.90 -13.24 20.84
C VAL A 62 -8.32 -11.85 21.08
N TYR A 63 -8.17 -11.07 20.04
CA TYR A 63 -7.77 -9.66 20.14
C TYR A 63 -9.03 -8.80 20.19
N SER A 64 -8.99 -7.67 20.87
CA SER A 64 -10.14 -6.78 20.98
C SER A 64 -9.69 -5.32 21.05
N THR A 65 -10.46 -4.46 20.39
CA THR A 65 -10.26 -3.02 20.41
C THR A 65 -11.60 -2.31 20.43
N LYS A 66 -11.62 -1.04 20.84
CA LYS A 66 -12.81 -0.21 20.83
C LYS A 66 -12.67 0.90 19.80
N THR A 67 -13.68 1.08 18.96
CA THR A 67 -13.73 2.15 17.96
C THR A 67 -13.72 3.52 18.64
N GLY A 68 -12.82 4.38 18.19
CA GLY A 68 -12.65 5.73 18.70
C GLY A 68 -13.84 6.65 18.34
N LYS A 69 -13.82 7.87 18.87
CA LYS A 69 -14.84 8.89 18.55
C LYS A 69 -14.83 9.30 17.07
N ASP A 70 -13.71 9.13 16.41
CA ASP A 70 -13.48 9.38 14.98
C ASP A 70 -13.97 8.25 14.07
N GLY A 71 -14.55 7.20 14.65
CA GLY A 71 -15.00 6.03 13.91
C GLY A 71 -13.89 5.09 13.46
N LYS A 72 -12.64 5.26 13.92
CA LYS A 72 -11.50 4.41 13.57
C LYS A 72 -11.18 3.43 14.69
N TRP A 73 -10.75 2.24 14.32
CA TRP A 73 -10.20 1.24 15.23
C TRP A 73 -8.90 0.66 14.65
N ALA A 74 -8.04 0.20 15.52
CA ALA A 74 -6.84 -0.54 15.17
C ALA A 74 -6.49 -1.53 16.28
N VAL A 75 -5.88 -2.64 15.88
CA VAL A 75 -5.37 -3.67 16.79
C VAL A 75 -4.13 -4.31 16.19
N LYS A 76 -3.19 -4.71 17.03
CA LYS A 76 -2.01 -5.48 16.61
C LYS A 76 -2.23 -6.95 16.92
N VAL A 77 -1.92 -7.82 15.96
CA VAL A 77 -2.00 -9.27 16.09
C VAL A 77 -0.63 -9.89 15.87
N LEU A 78 -0.26 -10.88 16.70
CA LEU A 78 0.96 -11.66 16.48
C LEU A 78 0.75 -12.57 15.28
N THR A 79 1.68 -12.55 14.33
CA THR A 79 1.64 -13.37 13.13
C THR A 79 2.53 -14.60 13.25
N PRO A 80 2.16 -15.72 12.60
CA PRO A 80 2.97 -16.92 12.62
C PRO A 80 4.20 -16.77 11.72
N LYS A 81 5.10 -17.74 11.79
CA LYS A 81 6.17 -17.93 10.80
C LYS A 81 5.56 -18.18 9.42
N ALA A 82 6.32 -17.83 8.38
CA ALA A 82 5.91 -18.01 7.00
C ALA A 82 5.43 -19.43 6.69
N SER A 83 4.32 -19.52 5.96
CA SER A 83 3.72 -20.79 5.55
C SER A 83 2.88 -20.59 4.30
N TYR A 84 2.84 -21.62 3.46
CA TYR A 84 1.93 -21.73 2.32
C TYR A 84 0.53 -22.26 2.69
N THR A 85 0.31 -22.58 3.97
CA THR A 85 -1.02 -22.98 4.47
C THR A 85 -1.92 -21.74 4.53
N PRO A 86 -3.08 -21.76 3.86
CA PRO A 86 -4.01 -20.65 3.90
C PRO A 86 -4.55 -20.41 5.31
N LEU A 87 -4.58 -19.16 5.71
CA LEU A 87 -5.04 -18.64 6.98
C LEU A 87 -6.30 -17.81 6.77
N SER A 88 -7.01 -17.51 7.87
CA SER A 88 -8.15 -16.58 7.85
C SER A 88 -8.13 -15.64 9.06
N ILE A 89 -8.77 -14.48 8.91
CA ILE A 89 -8.95 -13.48 9.96
C ILE A 89 -10.43 -13.12 10.00
N THR A 90 -11.04 -13.26 11.17
CA THR A 90 -12.46 -12.91 11.38
C THR A 90 -12.56 -11.71 12.30
N PHE A 91 -13.24 -10.68 11.85
CA PHE A 91 -13.63 -9.50 12.60
C PHE A 91 -15.08 -9.65 13.04
N ASP A 92 -15.38 -9.30 14.30
CA ASP A 92 -16.69 -9.48 14.91
C ASP A 92 -17.04 -8.25 15.76
N ASP A 93 -17.98 -7.48 15.29
CA ASP A 93 -18.57 -6.32 15.97
C ASP A 93 -20.03 -6.62 16.41
N GLY A 94 -20.43 -7.90 16.34
CA GLY A 94 -21.78 -8.43 16.45
C GLY A 94 -22.23 -9.05 15.12
N GLU A 95 -21.57 -8.68 14.00
CA GLU A 95 -21.67 -9.36 12.71
C GLU A 95 -20.27 -9.73 12.22
N LYS A 96 -20.11 -10.97 11.72
CA LYS A 96 -18.79 -11.49 11.33
C LYS A 96 -18.40 -11.09 9.91
N THR A 97 -17.20 -10.55 9.75
CA THR A 97 -16.53 -10.34 8.47
C THR A 97 -15.25 -11.18 8.46
N THR A 98 -15.04 -12.01 7.44
CA THR A 98 -13.87 -12.89 7.38
C THR A 98 -13.07 -12.61 6.11
N ILE A 99 -11.77 -12.46 6.27
CA ILE A 99 -10.77 -12.45 5.19
C ILE A 99 -10.23 -13.87 5.08
N ASN A 100 -10.19 -14.41 3.87
CA ASN A 100 -9.76 -15.76 3.57
C ASN A 100 -8.48 -15.81 2.74
N ASN A 101 -7.87 -17.00 2.66
CA ASN A 101 -6.68 -17.26 1.86
C ASN A 101 -5.51 -16.30 2.16
N VAL A 102 -5.35 -15.95 3.44
CA VAL A 102 -4.22 -15.16 3.91
C VAL A 102 -2.99 -16.05 4.01
N LEU A 103 -1.83 -15.60 3.52
CA LEU A 103 -0.56 -16.30 3.74
C LEU A 103 0.35 -15.46 4.64
N ALA A 104 1.10 -16.12 5.52
CA ALA A 104 2.17 -15.47 6.28
C ALA A 104 3.46 -15.53 5.45
N GLY A 105 4.13 -14.39 5.25
CA GLY A 105 5.32 -14.30 4.41
C GLY A 105 6.05 -12.97 4.55
N GLU A 106 6.89 -12.64 3.58
CA GLU A 106 7.65 -11.39 3.53
C GLU A 106 6.93 -10.34 2.68
N VAL A 107 6.56 -9.21 3.28
CA VAL A 107 5.83 -8.14 2.60
C VAL A 107 6.76 -7.00 2.22
N TRP A 108 6.77 -6.61 0.96
CA TRP A 108 7.61 -5.54 0.44
C TRP A 108 6.80 -4.47 -0.27
N VAL A 109 7.06 -3.21 0.06
CA VAL A 109 6.50 -2.08 -0.69
C VAL A 109 7.34 -1.85 -1.94
N CYS A 110 6.69 -1.75 -3.10
CA CYS A 110 7.31 -1.37 -4.36
C CYS A 110 6.88 0.05 -4.70
N ALA A 111 7.77 1.03 -4.52
CA ALA A 111 7.47 2.45 -4.72
C ALA A 111 8.45 3.13 -5.67
N GLY A 112 8.01 4.20 -6.31
CA GLY A 112 8.84 4.98 -7.23
C GLY A 112 8.12 5.41 -8.49
N GLN A 113 8.87 5.46 -9.61
CA GLN A 113 8.32 5.91 -10.90
C GLN A 113 8.20 4.78 -11.95
N SER A 114 8.22 5.11 -13.23
CA SER A 114 7.94 4.17 -14.34
C SER A 114 8.75 2.88 -14.30
N ASN A 115 10.01 2.90 -13.88
CA ASN A 115 10.83 1.68 -13.78
C ASN A 115 10.36 0.73 -12.66
N MET A 116 9.72 1.24 -11.61
CA MET A 116 9.03 0.41 -10.63
C MET A 116 7.61 0.06 -11.06
N GLU A 117 6.95 0.96 -11.77
CA GLU A 117 5.58 0.75 -12.27
C GLU A 117 5.51 -0.24 -13.43
N MET A 118 6.59 -0.37 -14.21
CA MET A 118 6.62 -1.22 -15.42
C MET A 118 6.10 -2.63 -15.10
N PRO A 119 4.99 -3.02 -15.73
CA PRO A 119 4.45 -4.35 -15.52
C PRO A 119 5.31 -5.42 -16.21
N VAL A 120 5.23 -6.66 -15.77
CA VAL A 120 5.97 -7.78 -16.38
C VAL A 120 5.68 -7.93 -17.88
N LYS A 121 4.47 -7.59 -18.32
CA LYS A 121 4.10 -7.56 -19.77
C LYS A 121 4.72 -6.39 -20.54
N GLY A 122 5.39 -5.47 -19.83
CA GLY A 122 5.91 -4.23 -20.41
C GLY A 122 4.84 -3.16 -20.65
N PHE A 123 5.28 -1.96 -21.01
CA PHE A 123 4.40 -0.95 -21.60
C PHE A 123 4.27 -1.21 -23.11
N GLY A 124 3.26 -0.63 -23.78
CA GLY A 124 2.99 -0.90 -25.18
C GLY A 124 4.17 -0.68 -26.16
N ASN A 125 5.09 0.22 -25.79
CA ASN A 125 6.31 0.55 -26.55
C ASN A 125 7.61 0.07 -25.89
N CYS A 126 7.55 -0.59 -24.76
CA CYS A 126 8.71 -1.03 -23.95
C CYS A 126 8.43 -2.45 -23.42
N PRO A 127 8.60 -3.50 -24.23
CA PRO A 127 8.40 -4.87 -23.78
C PRO A 127 9.46 -5.28 -22.77
N VAL A 128 9.10 -6.19 -21.86
CA VAL A 128 10.06 -6.84 -20.97
C VAL A 128 10.55 -8.12 -21.62
N GLU A 129 11.86 -8.27 -21.73
CA GLU A 129 12.49 -9.48 -22.28
C GLU A 129 12.09 -10.72 -21.48
N GLY A 130 11.80 -11.81 -22.20
CA GLY A 130 11.45 -13.09 -21.57
C GLY A 130 10.02 -13.16 -21.02
N TYR A 131 9.13 -12.21 -21.31
CA TYR A 131 7.75 -12.19 -20.83
C TYR A 131 7.02 -13.53 -21.00
N ASN A 132 7.09 -14.13 -22.19
CA ASN A 132 6.42 -15.42 -22.43
C ASN A 132 6.91 -16.53 -21.51
N LYS A 133 8.22 -16.58 -21.22
CA LYS A 133 8.79 -17.52 -20.27
C LYS A 133 8.25 -17.28 -18.86
N VAL A 134 8.16 -16.01 -18.44
CA VAL A 134 7.60 -15.65 -17.13
C VAL A 134 6.16 -16.13 -16.99
N VAL A 135 5.33 -15.97 -18.03
CA VAL A 135 3.94 -16.45 -18.04
C VAL A 135 3.88 -17.97 -17.89
N LEU A 136 4.71 -18.72 -18.65
CA LEU A 136 4.76 -20.19 -18.56
C LEU A 136 5.20 -20.69 -17.19
N GLU A 137 6.11 -19.99 -16.53
CA GLU A 137 6.68 -20.34 -15.23
C GLU A 137 5.88 -19.79 -14.03
N ALA A 138 4.87 -18.93 -14.26
CA ALA A 138 4.17 -18.20 -13.20
C ALA A 138 3.59 -19.13 -12.11
N ASN A 139 3.09 -20.31 -12.48
CA ASN A 139 2.53 -21.28 -11.55
C ASN A 139 3.58 -21.89 -10.58
N GLN A 140 4.87 -21.69 -10.82
CA GLN A 140 5.93 -22.11 -9.89
C GLN A 140 6.04 -21.18 -8.68
N TYR A 141 5.42 -19.99 -8.75
CA TYR A 141 5.50 -18.92 -7.74
C TYR A 141 4.15 -18.61 -7.09
N LYS A 142 3.34 -19.63 -6.83
CA LYS A 142 1.97 -19.51 -6.25
C LYS A 142 1.91 -18.76 -4.92
N GLY A 143 3.00 -18.72 -4.17
CA GLY A 143 3.09 -17.95 -2.92
C GLY A 143 3.47 -16.49 -3.12
N VAL A 144 3.67 -16.01 -4.35
CA VAL A 144 3.90 -14.60 -4.62
C VAL A 144 2.55 -13.94 -4.94
N HIS A 145 2.17 -12.97 -4.14
CA HIS A 145 0.95 -12.18 -4.35
C HIS A 145 1.32 -10.71 -4.49
N TYR A 146 0.48 -9.94 -5.16
CA TYR A 146 0.65 -8.50 -5.22
C TYR A 146 -0.69 -7.77 -5.06
N VAL A 147 -0.62 -6.54 -4.58
CA VAL A 147 -1.71 -5.57 -4.61
C VAL A 147 -1.23 -4.31 -5.30
N LYS A 148 -2.00 -3.84 -6.28
CA LYS A 148 -1.72 -2.58 -6.97
C LYS A 148 -2.57 -1.47 -6.40
N ILE A 149 -1.91 -0.51 -5.75
CA ILE A 149 -2.57 0.69 -5.23
C ILE A 149 -2.83 1.62 -6.42
N PRO A 150 -4.06 2.09 -6.64
CA PRO A 150 -4.34 3.04 -7.70
C PRO A 150 -3.52 4.31 -7.55
N SER A 151 -2.99 4.82 -8.66
CA SER A 151 -2.30 6.11 -8.68
C SER A 151 -3.34 7.23 -8.63
N VAL A 152 -3.50 7.81 -7.45
CA VAL A 152 -4.48 8.87 -7.17
C VAL A 152 -3.78 10.10 -6.61
N MET A 153 -4.07 11.26 -7.15
CA MET A 153 -3.64 12.54 -6.59
C MET A 153 -4.61 12.99 -5.49
N SER A 154 -4.07 13.43 -4.36
CA SER A 154 -4.88 14.03 -3.30
C SER A 154 -4.15 15.16 -2.59
N SER A 155 -4.86 16.25 -2.34
CA SER A 155 -4.34 17.37 -1.53
C SER A 155 -4.29 17.06 -0.04
N LYS A 156 -4.99 16.00 0.39
CA LYS A 156 -5.04 15.47 1.76
C LYS A 156 -4.69 13.99 1.77
N PRO A 157 -4.06 13.50 2.84
CA PRO A 157 -3.83 12.07 3.01
C PRO A 157 -5.14 11.28 2.91
N LEU A 158 -5.14 10.20 2.11
CA LEU A 158 -6.26 9.27 2.01
C LEU A 158 -6.03 8.09 2.96
N ASP A 159 -7.09 7.63 3.59
CA ASP A 159 -7.04 6.52 4.56
C ASP A 159 -7.28 5.14 3.92
N ASP A 160 -7.72 5.11 2.65
CA ASP A 160 -8.07 3.88 1.92
C ASP A 160 -7.85 4.06 0.42
N ALA A 161 -7.64 2.95 -0.29
CA ALA A 161 -7.50 2.89 -1.74
C ALA A 161 -8.23 1.65 -2.26
N ASN A 162 -9.04 1.82 -3.28
CA ASN A 162 -9.77 0.70 -3.90
C ASN A 162 -8.80 -0.25 -4.61
N CYS A 163 -8.41 -1.32 -3.95
CA CYS A 163 -7.42 -2.30 -4.42
C CYS A 163 -7.79 -3.71 -3.98
N GLU A 164 -7.20 -4.70 -4.63
CA GLU A 164 -7.36 -6.11 -4.30
C GLU A 164 -6.05 -6.88 -4.47
N TRP A 165 -5.84 -7.88 -3.64
CA TRP A 165 -4.70 -8.78 -3.76
C TRP A 165 -4.91 -9.82 -4.85
N LYS A 166 -3.86 -10.08 -5.62
CA LYS A 166 -3.84 -11.09 -6.68
C LYS A 166 -2.69 -12.07 -6.45
N ALA A 167 -2.99 -13.35 -6.46
CA ALA A 167 -1.97 -14.38 -6.53
C ALA A 167 -1.35 -14.41 -7.92
N ILE A 168 -0.04 -14.64 -8.01
CA ILE A 168 0.65 -14.82 -9.29
C ILE A 168 0.23 -16.14 -9.94
N ASN A 169 -0.18 -16.02 -11.19
CA ASN A 169 -0.49 -17.11 -12.11
C ASN A 169 -0.31 -16.59 -13.56
N PRO A 170 -0.45 -17.43 -14.61
CA PRO A 170 -0.30 -16.97 -15.99
C PRO A 170 -1.18 -15.80 -16.42
N GLU A 171 -2.37 -15.63 -15.80
CA GLU A 171 -3.32 -14.57 -16.14
C GLU A 171 -2.98 -13.25 -15.42
N THR A 172 -2.41 -13.32 -14.22
CA THR A 172 -2.19 -12.15 -13.35
C THR A 172 -0.77 -11.62 -13.36
N VAL A 173 0.23 -12.46 -13.66
CA VAL A 173 1.66 -12.09 -13.59
C VAL A 173 2.02 -10.91 -14.47
N GLY A 174 1.34 -10.77 -15.60
CA GLY A 174 1.58 -9.69 -16.55
C GLY A 174 1.41 -8.29 -15.97
N ASP A 175 0.55 -8.12 -14.97
CA ASP A 175 0.24 -6.82 -14.36
C ASP A 175 1.08 -6.49 -13.12
N ALA A 176 1.84 -7.45 -12.59
CA ALA A 176 2.76 -7.22 -11.50
C ALA A 176 3.92 -6.30 -11.93
N SER A 177 4.49 -5.52 -10.99
CA SER A 177 5.74 -4.79 -11.24
C SER A 177 6.85 -5.75 -11.64
N ALA A 178 7.51 -5.55 -12.78
CA ALA A 178 8.61 -6.40 -13.22
C ALA A 178 9.75 -6.39 -12.19
N THR A 179 10.18 -5.20 -11.75
CA THR A 179 11.23 -5.05 -10.73
C THR A 179 10.83 -5.75 -9.42
N GLY A 180 9.61 -5.52 -8.95
CA GLY A 180 9.11 -6.16 -7.74
C GLY A 180 8.98 -7.68 -7.88
N TYR A 181 8.46 -8.16 -9.00
CA TYR A 181 8.25 -9.58 -9.24
C TYR A 181 9.55 -10.37 -9.33
N PHE A 182 10.55 -9.87 -10.06
CA PHE A 182 11.84 -10.56 -10.13
C PHE A 182 12.56 -10.58 -8.77
N PHE A 183 12.44 -9.52 -7.98
CA PHE A 183 12.89 -9.54 -6.59
C PHE A 183 12.14 -10.61 -5.77
N ALA A 184 10.80 -10.64 -5.87
CA ALA A 184 9.99 -11.61 -5.15
C ALA A 184 10.30 -13.06 -5.52
N GLN A 185 10.60 -13.35 -6.80
CA GLN A 185 11.04 -14.69 -7.22
C GLN A 185 12.31 -15.14 -6.49
N VAL A 186 13.29 -14.24 -6.36
CA VAL A 186 14.55 -14.54 -5.66
C VAL A 186 14.29 -14.80 -4.18
N VAL A 187 13.52 -13.94 -3.50
CA VAL A 187 13.19 -14.08 -2.08
C VAL A 187 12.39 -15.35 -1.83
N ASN A 188 11.36 -15.61 -2.66
CA ASN A 188 10.51 -16.79 -2.56
C ASN A 188 11.32 -18.08 -2.67
N LYS A 189 12.23 -18.17 -3.65
CA LYS A 189 13.10 -19.35 -3.83
C LYS A 189 14.15 -19.48 -2.74
N ALA A 190 14.83 -18.38 -2.40
CA ALA A 190 15.95 -18.41 -1.47
C ALA A 190 15.52 -18.75 -0.03
N LEU A 191 14.38 -18.21 0.38
CA LEU A 191 13.86 -18.38 1.75
C LEU A 191 12.75 -19.43 1.84
N ASN A 192 12.20 -19.88 0.72
CA ASN A 192 11.03 -20.76 0.64
C ASN A 192 9.84 -20.22 1.45
N VAL A 193 9.50 -18.95 1.25
CA VAL A 193 8.41 -18.25 1.95
C VAL A 193 7.47 -17.56 0.96
N PRO A 194 6.19 -17.38 1.29
CA PRO A 194 5.32 -16.48 0.54
C PRO A 194 5.86 -15.04 0.51
N VAL A 195 5.59 -14.31 -0.58
CA VAL A 195 6.02 -12.92 -0.74
C VAL A 195 4.87 -12.05 -1.21
N GLY A 196 4.61 -10.96 -0.48
CA GLY A 196 3.63 -9.96 -0.83
C GLY A 196 4.28 -8.70 -1.38
N LEU A 197 3.78 -8.20 -2.52
CA LEU A 197 4.22 -6.95 -3.13
C LEU A 197 3.10 -5.92 -3.03
N VAL A 198 3.33 -4.84 -2.28
CA VAL A 198 2.43 -3.68 -2.21
C VAL A 198 2.94 -2.62 -3.18
N MET A 199 2.31 -2.50 -4.35
CA MET A 199 2.77 -1.68 -5.45
C MET A 199 2.13 -0.28 -5.37
N ALA A 200 2.89 0.72 -4.89
CA ALA A 200 2.47 2.12 -4.75
C ALA A 200 3.43 3.02 -5.56
N ASN A 201 3.18 3.18 -6.85
CA ASN A 201 4.08 3.85 -7.78
C ASN A 201 3.33 4.75 -8.77
N LYS A 202 4.08 5.67 -9.42
CA LYS A 202 3.56 6.56 -10.46
C LYS A 202 4.63 6.93 -11.46
N GLY A 203 4.44 6.55 -12.72
CA GLY A 203 5.33 6.91 -13.83
C GLY A 203 5.54 8.42 -13.94
N GLY A 204 6.79 8.83 -14.17
CA GLY A 204 7.17 10.23 -14.30
C GLY A 204 7.27 11.00 -12.97
N SER A 205 6.86 10.43 -11.84
CA SER A 205 6.88 11.14 -10.55
C SER A 205 8.29 11.51 -10.11
N ARG A 206 8.41 12.64 -9.42
CA ARG A 206 9.62 13.12 -8.75
C ARG A 206 9.65 12.63 -7.31
N VAL A 207 10.81 12.68 -6.65
CA VAL A 207 10.91 12.34 -5.22
C VAL A 207 10.02 13.22 -4.36
N GLU A 208 9.87 14.51 -4.71
CA GLU A 208 8.98 15.46 -4.03
C GLU A 208 7.51 15.09 -4.06
N SER A 209 7.11 14.28 -5.02
CA SER A 209 5.72 13.82 -5.14
C SER A 209 5.30 12.91 -3.99
N TRP A 210 6.28 12.31 -3.31
CA TRP A 210 6.13 11.34 -2.23
C TRP A 210 6.43 11.90 -0.84
N LEU A 211 7.05 13.10 -0.77
CA LEU A 211 7.32 13.80 0.49
C LEU A 211 6.04 14.42 1.05
N ASP A 212 5.94 14.43 2.38
CA ASP A 212 4.86 15.12 3.07
C ASP A 212 5.07 16.65 3.08
N ARG A 213 4.05 17.36 3.55
CA ARG A 213 4.04 18.82 3.59
C ARG A 213 5.15 19.40 4.47
N ASP A 214 5.49 18.73 5.55
CA ASP A 214 6.47 19.27 6.53
C ASP A 214 7.89 19.15 5.99
N TYR A 215 8.22 18.04 5.34
CA TYR A 215 9.50 17.88 4.64
C TYR A 215 9.59 18.78 3.40
N LEU A 216 8.50 18.93 2.64
CA LEU A 216 8.49 19.80 1.46
C LEU A 216 8.71 21.26 1.82
N LYS A 217 8.13 21.77 2.91
CA LYS A 217 8.37 23.14 3.39
C LYS A 217 9.84 23.42 3.69
N LYS A 218 10.61 22.40 4.07
CA LYS A 218 12.06 22.53 4.31
C LYS A 218 12.87 22.47 3.02
N ASN A 219 12.39 21.73 2.02
CA ASN A 219 13.14 21.35 0.82
C ASN A 219 12.73 22.08 -0.45
N THR A 220 11.65 22.86 -0.43
CA THR A 220 11.18 23.60 -1.60
C THR A 220 10.58 24.95 -1.21
N LYS A 221 10.64 25.90 -2.14
CA LYS A 221 9.92 27.20 -2.06
C LYS A 221 8.60 27.17 -2.82
N GLU A 222 8.22 26.03 -3.35
CA GLU A 222 6.99 25.87 -4.13
C GLU A 222 5.75 26.06 -3.25
N ASP A 223 4.72 26.70 -3.82
CA ASP A 223 3.43 26.76 -3.16
C ASP A 223 2.77 25.37 -3.22
N LEU A 224 2.46 24.83 -2.06
CA LEU A 224 1.87 23.50 -1.91
C LEU A 224 0.32 23.51 -1.93
N ASP A 225 -0.29 24.63 -2.29
CA ASP A 225 -1.72 24.70 -2.60
C ASP A 225 -1.99 23.99 -3.92
N SER A 226 -2.87 23.00 -3.92
CA SER A 226 -3.13 22.14 -5.07
C SER A 226 -3.68 22.90 -6.29
N ILE A 227 -4.48 23.96 -6.06
CA ILE A 227 -5.05 24.80 -7.13
C ILE A 227 -3.95 25.63 -7.77
N LYS A 228 -3.05 26.19 -6.96
CA LYS A 228 -1.91 26.98 -7.47
C LYS A 228 -0.89 26.09 -8.16
N MET A 229 -0.64 24.86 -7.64
CA MET A 229 0.22 23.89 -8.30
C MET A 229 -0.25 23.55 -9.72
N THR A 230 -1.55 23.30 -9.91
CA THR A 230 -2.11 22.96 -11.23
C THR A 230 -2.03 24.12 -12.25
N LYS A 231 -1.88 25.36 -11.78
CA LYS A 231 -1.70 26.57 -12.61
C LYS A 231 -0.24 26.98 -12.79
N ASN A 232 0.69 26.32 -12.10
CA ASN A 232 2.10 26.64 -12.16
C ASN A 232 2.73 26.05 -13.43
N PRO A 233 3.26 26.85 -14.37
CA PRO A 233 3.86 26.36 -15.61
C PRO A 233 5.07 25.43 -15.41
N LYS A 234 5.72 25.47 -14.23
CA LYS A 234 6.79 24.55 -13.85
C LYS A 234 6.30 23.11 -13.78
N PHE A 235 5.05 22.90 -13.44
CA PHE A 235 4.42 21.57 -13.32
C PHE A 235 3.54 21.29 -14.55
N LYS A 236 4.14 21.32 -15.73
CA LYS A 236 3.45 21.08 -17.01
C LYS A 236 2.63 19.78 -17.02
N TRP A 237 3.09 18.76 -16.28
CA TRP A 237 2.49 17.44 -16.21
C TRP A 237 2.09 17.11 -14.76
N ASP A 238 0.96 16.45 -14.57
CA ASP A 238 0.41 16.09 -13.26
C ASP A 238 1.35 15.20 -12.44
N PHE A 239 2.07 14.30 -13.09
CA PHE A 239 3.03 13.41 -12.43
C PHE A 239 4.21 14.17 -11.77
N LEU A 240 4.44 15.44 -12.09
CA LEU A 240 5.49 16.29 -11.49
C LEU A 240 5.04 16.97 -10.20
N TYR A 241 3.74 16.94 -9.85
CA TYR A 241 3.25 17.63 -8.67
C TYR A 241 3.87 17.08 -7.39
N PRO A 242 4.43 17.95 -6.53
CA PRO A 242 4.86 17.55 -5.20
C PRO A 242 3.67 17.13 -4.34
N LEU A 243 3.91 16.31 -3.28
CA LEU A 243 2.92 15.95 -2.26
C LEU A 243 1.80 15.01 -2.70
N LEU A 244 1.19 15.22 -3.88
CA LEU A 244 -0.14 14.71 -4.19
C LEU A 244 -0.19 13.19 -4.35
N TRP A 245 0.87 12.59 -4.87
CA TRP A 245 0.95 11.12 -5.02
C TRP A 245 1.23 10.43 -3.68
N GLY A 246 2.05 11.05 -2.84
CA GLY A 246 2.26 10.58 -1.46
C GLY A 246 0.95 10.52 -0.68
N ASN A 247 0.15 11.57 -0.73
CA ASN A 247 -1.13 11.63 -0.04
C ASN A 247 -2.17 10.65 -0.58
N GLY A 248 -2.27 10.52 -1.90
CA GLY A 248 -3.34 9.74 -2.53
C GLY A 248 -3.01 8.27 -2.75
N THR A 249 -1.74 7.95 -3.05
CA THR A 249 -1.31 6.60 -3.43
C THR A 249 -0.56 5.88 -2.30
N PHE A 250 0.30 6.61 -1.56
CA PHE A 250 1.16 5.97 -0.56
C PHE A 250 0.56 5.99 0.84
N HIS A 251 -0.11 7.07 1.24
CA HIS A 251 -0.67 7.20 2.58
C HIS A 251 -1.65 6.06 2.97
N PRO A 252 -2.50 5.54 2.07
CA PRO A 252 -3.41 4.45 2.40
C PRO A 252 -2.76 3.16 2.92
N ILE A 253 -1.47 2.95 2.65
CA ILE A 253 -0.77 1.71 3.01
C ILE A 253 0.08 1.81 4.27
N LEU A 254 0.20 3.00 4.88
CA LEU A 254 1.15 3.25 5.99
C LEU A 254 0.88 2.41 7.26
N ASN A 255 -0.34 1.92 7.46
CA ASN A 255 -0.64 1.03 8.59
C ASN A 255 -0.33 -0.45 8.29
N TYR A 256 0.00 -0.81 7.05
CA TYR A 256 0.30 -2.19 6.70
C TYR A 256 1.68 -2.59 7.24
N SER A 257 1.75 -3.79 7.84
CA SER A 257 3.04 -4.29 8.35
C SER A 257 3.86 -4.87 7.21
N VAL A 258 5.10 -4.38 7.07
CA VAL A 258 5.97 -4.71 5.94
C VAL A 258 7.38 -5.09 6.42
N LYS A 259 8.09 -5.86 5.62
CA LYS A 259 9.52 -6.18 5.82
C LYS A 259 10.42 -5.03 5.44
N GLY A 260 10.08 -4.32 4.36
CA GLY A 260 10.90 -3.23 3.85
C GLY A 260 10.34 -2.61 2.58
N ILE A 261 11.12 -1.71 1.99
CA ILE A 261 10.73 -0.90 0.85
C ILE A 261 11.74 -1.08 -0.28
N LEU A 262 11.24 -1.31 -1.49
CA LEU A 262 11.98 -1.28 -2.74
C LEU A 262 11.63 0.02 -3.45
N PHE A 263 12.64 0.82 -3.78
CA PHE A 263 12.44 2.14 -4.36
C PHE A 263 13.20 2.29 -5.68
N TYR A 264 12.49 2.61 -6.76
CA TYR A 264 13.12 2.87 -8.05
C TYR A 264 12.59 4.19 -8.63
N GLN A 265 13.34 5.26 -8.35
CA GLN A 265 13.00 6.61 -8.75
C GLN A 265 14.29 7.43 -8.92
N GLY A 266 14.25 8.49 -9.71
CA GLY A 266 15.38 9.42 -9.90
C GLY A 266 15.41 10.06 -11.28
N CYS A 267 14.93 9.38 -12.32
CA CYS A 267 14.99 9.88 -13.70
C CYS A 267 14.31 11.26 -13.87
N SER A 268 13.21 11.51 -13.16
CA SER A 268 12.49 12.79 -13.21
C SER A 268 13.13 13.90 -12.38
N ASN A 269 14.20 13.59 -11.64
CA ASN A 269 14.97 14.55 -10.86
C ASN A 269 16.34 14.84 -11.49
N VAL A 270 16.64 14.26 -12.64
CA VAL A 270 17.88 14.57 -13.39
C VAL A 270 17.89 16.05 -13.78
N GLY A 271 19.02 16.72 -13.50
CA GLY A 271 19.16 18.18 -13.70
C GLY A 271 18.79 19.02 -12.47
N ASP A 272 18.35 18.40 -11.38
CA ASP A 272 18.23 19.12 -10.10
C ASP A 272 19.61 19.63 -9.61
N PRO A 273 19.65 20.73 -8.84
CA PRO A 273 20.88 21.20 -8.23
C PRO A 273 21.59 20.09 -7.43
N ALA A 274 22.93 20.09 -7.48
CA ALA A 274 23.77 19.10 -6.82
C ALA A 274 23.39 18.93 -5.32
N GLY A 275 23.30 17.69 -4.87
CA GLY A 275 22.94 17.33 -3.50
C GLY A 275 21.44 17.42 -3.15
N GLN A 276 20.63 18.10 -3.98
CA GLN A 276 19.20 18.28 -3.65
C GLN A 276 18.45 16.96 -3.65
N TYR A 277 18.66 16.10 -4.63
CA TYR A 277 18.05 14.79 -4.70
C TYR A 277 18.47 13.91 -3.50
N THR A 278 19.76 13.92 -3.17
CA THR A 278 20.29 13.16 -2.04
C THR A 278 19.61 13.54 -0.73
N GLN A 279 19.45 14.85 -0.47
CA GLN A 279 18.78 15.33 0.73
C GLN A 279 17.31 14.91 0.75
N ARG A 280 16.60 15.06 -0.37
CA ARG A 280 15.18 14.69 -0.49
C ARG A 280 14.95 13.20 -0.34
N LEU A 281 15.86 12.38 -0.87
CA LEU A 281 15.78 10.92 -0.69
C LEU A 281 16.04 10.53 0.78
N ALA A 282 16.99 11.17 1.44
CA ALA A 282 17.24 10.94 2.86
C ALA A 282 16.00 11.33 3.71
N ASP A 283 15.39 12.47 3.40
CA ASP A 283 14.17 12.92 4.07
C ASP A 283 12.98 11.97 3.80
N LEU A 284 12.87 11.43 2.59
CA LEU A 284 11.85 10.44 2.25
C LEU A 284 12.01 9.14 3.06
N VAL A 285 13.22 8.65 3.18
CA VAL A 285 13.53 7.46 4.01
C VAL A 285 13.14 7.72 5.46
N ALA A 286 13.55 8.86 6.02
CA ALA A 286 13.23 9.24 7.39
C ALA A 286 11.71 9.38 7.60
N GLN A 287 11.02 10.03 6.64
CA GLN A 287 9.57 10.17 6.65
C GLN A 287 8.87 8.81 6.66
N TRP A 288 9.18 7.93 5.73
CA TRP A 288 8.50 6.64 5.62
C TRP A 288 8.77 5.74 6.82
N ARG A 289 9.98 5.71 7.37
CA ARG A 289 10.28 5.01 8.63
C ARG A 289 9.44 5.53 9.79
N ARG A 290 9.34 6.86 9.93
CA ARG A 290 8.47 7.51 10.92
C ARG A 290 7.00 7.09 10.75
N ASP A 291 6.51 7.12 9.52
CA ASP A 291 5.09 6.95 9.22
C ASP A 291 4.64 5.48 9.33
N PHE A 292 5.46 4.54 8.91
CA PHE A 292 5.20 3.11 9.12
C PHE A 292 5.28 2.68 10.58
N LYS A 293 6.01 3.41 11.42
CA LYS A 293 6.16 3.12 12.87
C LYS A 293 6.66 1.69 13.17
N GLN A 294 7.50 1.15 12.30
CA GLN A 294 8.05 -0.20 12.40
C GLN A 294 9.58 -0.20 12.60
N GLY A 295 10.14 0.92 13.12
CA GLY A 295 11.58 1.08 13.39
C GLY A 295 12.38 1.31 12.11
N GLU A 296 13.60 0.78 12.10
CA GLU A 296 14.56 0.93 10.99
C GLU A 296 14.23 -0.02 9.84
N LEU A 297 13.12 0.25 9.13
CA LEU A 297 12.74 -0.53 7.95
C LEU A 297 13.86 -0.54 6.91
N PRO A 298 14.25 -1.71 6.38
CA PRO A 298 15.11 -1.82 5.21
C PRO A 298 14.56 -1.00 4.04
N PHE A 299 15.41 -0.19 3.45
CA PHE A 299 15.07 0.62 2.29
C PHE A 299 16.12 0.36 1.20
N TYR A 300 15.73 -0.38 0.18
CA TYR A 300 16.58 -0.69 -0.97
C TYR A 300 16.19 0.20 -2.13
N PHE A 301 17.15 0.91 -2.70
CA PHE A 301 16.90 1.72 -3.88
C PHE A 301 17.77 1.27 -5.05
N VAL A 302 17.25 1.46 -6.25
CA VAL A 302 17.95 1.13 -7.50
C VAL A 302 18.57 2.39 -8.05
N GLN A 303 19.87 2.34 -8.33
CA GLN A 303 20.56 3.39 -9.09
C GLN A 303 19.95 3.46 -10.49
N ILE A 304 19.55 4.67 -10.92
CA ILE A 304 19.02 4.84 -12.29
C ILE A 304 20.10 4.52 -13.32
N ALA A 305 19.69 3.88 -14.42
CA ALA A 305 20.59 3.55 -15.50
C ALA A 305 21.12 4.82 -16.19
N PRO A 306 22.35 4.80 -16.70
CA PRO A 306 22.85 5.83 -17.61
C PRO A 306 21.90 5.97 -18.81
N TYR A 307 21.69 7.19 -19.27
CA TYR A 307 20.80 7.45 -20.39
C TYR A 307 21.45 8.43 -21.35
N HIS A 308 21.47 8.08 -22.61
CA HIS A 308 21.98 8.92 -23.70
C HIS A 308 20.88 9.88 -24.16
N ASN A 309 21.13 11.18 -24.06
CA ASN A 309 20.17 12.24 -24.45
C ASN A 309 20.25 12.62 -25.94
N GLY A 310 20.57 11.69 -26.84
CA GLY A 310 20.59 11.94 -28.29
C GLY A 310 21.90 12.56 -28.81
N ASP A 311 22.91 12.73 -27.99
CA ASP A 311 24.25 13.11 -28.43
C ASP A 311 24.98 11.85 -28.94
N ILE A 312 25.28 11.83 -30.26
CA ILE A 312 25.96 10.73 -30.93
C ILE A 312 27.39 10.53 -30.36
N ASN A 313 28.00 11.56 -29.85
CA ASN A 313 29.33 11.52 -29.23
C ASN A 313 29.27 11.21 -27.73
N GLY A 314 28.07 10.96 -27.26
CA GLY A 314 27.65 10.38 -26.00
C GLY A 314 28.56 10.56 -24.81
N ASP A 315 28.47 11.69 -24.14
CA ASP A 315 28.87 11.74 -22.75
C ASP A 315 27.86 10.91 -21.92
N TRP A 316 28.18 9.64 -21.71
CA TRP A 316 27.47 8.73 -20.83
C TRP A 316 27.69 9.11 -19.36
N GLY A 317 27.70 10.39 -19.08
CA GLY A 317 27.90 10.91 -17.75
C GLY A 317 27.02 10.26 -16.71
N PRO A 318 27.52 10.06 -15.48
CA PRO A 318 26.68 9.58 -14.39
C PRO A 318 25.54 10.56 -14.16
N ARG A 319 24.35 10.05 -14.10
CA ARG A 319 23.16 10.82 -13.65
C ARG A 319 23.09 10.84 -12.14
#